data_8f7562c0250cb01bf4a73cbd18af1145
#
_entry.id   8f7562c0250cb01bf4a73cbd18af1145
#
_cell.length_a   1.000
_cell.length_b   1.000
_cell.length_c   1.000
_cell.angle_alpha   90.00
_cell.angle_beta   90.00
_cell.angle_gamma   90.00
#
_symmetry.space_group_name_H-M   'P 1'
#
loop_
_entity.id
_entity.type
_entity.pdbx_description
1 polymer ?
#
loop_
_entity_poly.entity_id
_entity_poly.type
_entity_poly.pdbx_seq_one_letter_code
_entity_poly.pdbx_strand_id
1 'polypeptide(L)'
;MNANVGMRYPVFAPVTAYVPGTSITYGTGKVCAEAISASLNWDRADGRFYGDDVQLDSDNGILGYTIDFEPTGLTDEIRASLLGETLASSDYVINSDAAPDVGFGYIRVMRKTGTNGVVSTSYEGWWFHKVKFGISSEETRTKERNIEWRTPTLSGVGDGVSLDSTGKLTFAKHRTFETFTAAQNWLKTLAGIT
;
A
#
# COMPACT_ATOMS: atom_id res chain seq x y z
N MET A 1 -3.37 -12.81 -22.37
CA MET A 1 -3.19 -13.13 -20.94
C MET A 1 -2.46 -11.97 -20.28
N ASN A 2 -2.95 -11.47 -19.15
CA ASN A 2 -2.25 -10.44 -18.37
C ASN A 2 -1.80 -11.08 -17.05
N ALA A 3 -0.52 -11.00 -16.73
CA ALA A 3 0.02 -11.56 -15.50
C ALA A 3 0.85 -10.50 -14.77
N ASN A 4 0.71 -10.43 -13.44
CA ASN A 4 1.63 -9.67 -12.60
C ASN A 4 2.92 -10.48 -12.47
N VAL A 5 4.05 -9.88 -12.81
CA VAL A 5 5.36 -10.54 -12.79
C VAL A 5 6.35 -9.88 -11.82
N GLY A 6 5.91 -8.85 -11.11
CA GLY A 6 6.75 -8.21 -10.11
C GLY A 6 6.17 -6.92 -9.54
N MET A 7 6.77 -6.48 -8.46
CA MET A 7 6.49 -5.23 -7.77
C MET A 7 7.78 -4.41 -7.68
N ARG A 8 7.66 -3.10 -7.82
CA ARG A 8 8.79 -2.16 -7.76
C ARG A 8 8.38 -0.84 -7.14
N TYR A 9 9.37 -0.12 -6.65
CA TYR A 9 9.29 1.26 -6.23
C TYR A 9 8.17 1.53 -5.21
N PRO A 10 8.19 0.89 -4.04
CA PRO A 10 7.27 1.22 -2.98
C PRO A 10 7.59 2.60 -2.41
N VAL A 11 6.57 3.43 -2.28
CA VAL A 11 6.66 4.80 -1.76
C VAL A 11 5.56 5.05 -0.75
N PHE A 12 5.80 5.93 0.19
CA PHE A 12 4.77 6.40 1.10
C PHE A 12 4.91 7.90 1.35
N ALA A 13 3.83 8.52 1.80
CA ALA A 13 3.82 9.91 2.23
C ALA A 13 2.90 10.06 3.44
N PRO A 14 3.32 10.75 4.51
CA PRO A 14 2.48 10.99 5.68
C PRO A 14 1.27 11.84 5.29
N VAL A 15 0.09 11.50 5.80
CA VAL A 15 -1.10 12.32 5.66
C VAL A 15 -0.97 13.51 6.62
N THR A 16 -0.94 14.72 6.09
CA THR A 16 -0.83 15.95 6.88
C THR A 16 -2.18 16.58 7.19
N ALA A 17 -3.16 16.38 6.30
CA ALA A 17 -4.53 16.83 6.53
C ALA A 17 -5.50 15.95 5.75
N TYR A 18 -6.66 15.69 6.36
CA TYR A 18 -7.79 15.05 5.71
C TYR A 18 -9.08 15.80 6.07
N VAL A 19 -9.75 16.32 5.06
CA VAL A 19 -11.05 16.99 5.19
C VAL A 19 -12.07 16.14 4.44
N PRO A 20 -12.92 15.38 5.16
CA PRO A 20 -13.94 14.54 4.54
C PRO A 20 -14.83 15.34 3.55
N GLY A 21 -15.11 14.75 2.40
CA GLY A 21 -15.90 15.39 1.35
C GLY A 21 -15.17 16.46 0.54
N THR A 22 -13.87 16.65 0.75
CA THR A 22 -13.10 17.72 0.09
C THR A 22 -11.75 17.23 -0.43
N SER A 23 -10.83 16.81 0.45
CA SER A 23 -9.46 16.50 0.04
C SER A 23 -8.67 15.73 1.09
N ILE A 24 -7.59 15.11 0.63
CA ILE A 24 -6.51 14.58 1.45
C ILE A 24 -5.20 15.18 0.99
N THR A 25 -4.38 15.62 1.94
CA THR A 25 -3.08 16.25 1.67
C THR A 25 -1.97 15.42 2.28
N TYR A 26 -0.91 15.25 1.51
CA TYR A 26 0.27 14.50 1.92
C TYR A 26 1.46 15.42 2.15
N GLY A 27 2.29 15.08 3.12
CA GLY A 27 3.61 15.69 3.31
C GLY A 27 4.63 15.15 2.31
N THR A 28 5.90 15.48 2.53
CA THR A 28 6.99 14.96 1.71
C THR A 28 7.14 13.45 1.90
N GLY A 29 6.93 12.73 0.83
CA GLY A 29 7.04 11.27 0.83
C GLY A 29 8.48 10.78 0.76
N LYS A 30 8.62 9.50 1.01
CA LYS A 30 9.89 8.77 0.93
C LYS A 30 9.70 7.49 0.11
N VAL A 31 10.78 7.05 -0.52
CA VAL A 31 10.86 5.72 -1.13
C VAL A 31 11.19 4.75 -0.01
N CYS A 32 10.38 3.69 0.13
CA CYS A 32 10.73 2.57 1.00
C CYS A 32 11.94 1.82 0.45
N ALA A 33 12.49 0.92 1.27
CA ALA A 33 13.45 -0.06 0.77
C ALA A 33 12.85 -0.88 -0.38
N GLU A 34 13.68 -1.62 -1.09
CA GLU A 34 13.22 -2.53 -2.14
C GLU A 34 12.18 -3.51 -1.59
N ALA A 35 11.17 -3.82 -2.39
CA ALA A 35 10.08 -4.71 -2.00
C ALA A 35 10.36 -6.14 -2.44
N ILE A 36 10.12 -7.10 -1.56
CA ILE A 36 10.09 -8.52 -1.86
C ILE A 36 8.69 -8.90 -2.31
N SER A 37 7.68 -8.54 -1.52
CA SER A 37 6.29 -8.84 -1.82
C SER A 37 5.32 -7.80 -1.29
N ALA A 38 4.12 -7.73 -1.91
CA ALA A 38 2.96 -7.07 -1.34
C ALA A 38 1.70 -7.86 -1.69
N SER A 39 0.87 -8.10 -0.71
CA SER A 39 -0.43 -8.75 -0.84
C SER A 39 -1.52 -7.75 -0.47
N LEU A 40 -2.57 -7.68 -1.28
CA LEU A 40 -3.71 -6.80 -1.08
C LEU A 40 -4.97 -7.64 -0.91
N ASN A 41 -5.64 -7.47 0.22
CA ASN A 41 -6.90 -8.13 0.53
C ASN A 41 -7.97 -7.06 0.73
N TRP A 42 -9.08 -7.17 -0.01
CA TRP A 42 -10.23 -6.29 0.14
C TRP A 42 -11.20 -6.85 1.16
N ASP A 43 -11.55 -6.03 2.15
CA ASP A 43 -12.64 -6.33 3.06
C ASP A 43 -13.96 -5.90 2.43
N ARG A 44 -14.94 -6.79 2.38
CA ARG A 44 -16.23 -6.58 1.71
C ARG A 44 -17.38 -6.88 2.65
N ALA A 45 -18.44 -6.11 2.52
CA ALA A 45 -19.70 -6.44 3.14
C ALA A 45 -20.24 -7.77 2.59
N ASP A 46 -20.74 -8.63 3.46
CA ASP A 46 -21.49 -9.84 3.09
C ASP A 46 -22.92 -9.74 3.66
N GLY A 47 -23.61 -8.72 3.22
CA GLY A 47 -25.02 -8.50 3.55
C GLY A 47 -25.91 -9.25 2.57
N ARG A 48 -26.69 -10.23 3.07
CA ARG A 48 -27.69 -10.95 2.27
C ARG A 48 -29.06 -10.76 2.89
N PHE A 49 -29.99 -10.32 2.09
CA PHE A 49 -31.38 -10.17 2.48
C PHE A 49 -32.22 -11.28 1.85
N TYR A 50 -32.97 -12.01 2.69
CA TYR A 50 -33.82 -13.12 2.26
C TYR A 50 -35.28 -12.81 2.57
N GLY A 51 -36.20 -13.24 1.69
CA GLY A 51 -37.63 -13.27 1.90
C GLY A 51 -38.22 -14.52 1.25
N ASP A 52 -39.11 -15.21 1.97
CA ASP A 52 -39.74 -16.46 1.53
C ASP A 52 -38.75 -17.51 1.02
N ASP A 53 -37.63 -17.71 1.74
CA ASP A 53 -36.52 -18.62 1.41
C ASP A 53 -35.77 -18.29 0.09
N VAL A 54 -35.99 -17.10 -0.46
CA VAL A 54 -35.30 -16.62 -1.66
C VAL A 54 -34.44 -15.41 -1.31
N GLN A 55 -33.20 -15.40 -1.82
CA GLN A 55 -32.34 -14.22 -1.70
C GLN A 55 -32.89 -13.08 -2.57
N LEU A 56 -33.32 -11.99 -1.91
CA LEU A 56 -33.92 -10.82 -2.57
C LEU A 56 -32.86 -9.78 -2.92
N ASP A 57 -31.82 -9.62 -2.09
CA ASP A 57 -30.78 -8.61 -2.30
C ASP A 57 -29.46 -9.04 -1.66
N SER A 58 -28.36 -8.44 -2.11
CA SER A 58 -27.02 -8.64 -1.52
C SER A 58 -26.21 -7.36 -1.57
N ASP A 59 -25.61 -6.96 -0.45
CA ASP A 59 -24.61 -5.91 -0.38
C ASP A 59 -23.23 -6.55 -0.41
N ASN A 60 -22.38 -6.10 -1.33
CA ASN A 60 -20.99 -6.55 -1.51
C ASN A 60 -20.05 -5.33 -1.65
N GLY A 61 -20.40 -4.24 -0.99
CA GLY A 61 -19.59 -3.03 -0.94
C GLY A 61 -18.21 -3.27 -0.32
N ILE A 62 -17.20 -2.51 -0.72
CA ILE A 62 -15.88 -2.53 -0.09
C ILE A 62 -15.97 -1.72 1.20
N LEU A 63 -15.57 -2.32 2.33
CA LEU A 63 -15.52 -1.70 3.66
C LEU A 63 -14.13 -1.16 3.99
N GLY A 64 -13.09 -1.87 3.56
CA GLY A 64 -11.70 -1.56 3.83
C GLY A 64 -10.76 -2.44 3.02
N TYR A 65 -9.50 -2.43 3.38
CA TYR A 65 -8.49 -3.31 2.79
C TYR A 65 -7.31 -3.50 3.73
N THR A 66 -6.60 -4.61 3.54
CA THR A 66 -5.34 -4.90 4.22
C THR A 66 -4.23 -5.07 3.19
N ILE A 67 -3.07 -4.49 3.46
CA ILE A 67 -1.86 -4.65 2.65
C ILE A 67 -0.78 -5.29 3.51
N ASP A 68 -0.38 -6.51 3.18
CA ASP A 68 0.80 -7.12 3.76
C ASP A 68 1.98 -6.80 2.83
N PHE A 69 2.99 -6.14 3.39
CA PHE A 69 4.15 -5.62 2.67
C PHE A 69 5.43 -6.13 3.30
N GLU A 70 6.31 -6.72 2.48
CA GLU A 70 7.60 -7.24 2.89
C GLU A 70 8.72 -6.46 2.18
N PRO A 71 9.35 -5.48 2.85
CA PRO A 71 10.53 -4.79 2.35
C PRO A 71 11.80 -5.63 2.58
N THR A 72 12.87 -5.37 1.82
CA THR A 72 14.19 -5.97 2.06
C THR A 72 14.82 -5.54 3.37
N GLY A 73 14.41 -4.40 3.90
CA GLY A 73 14.81 -3.83 5.18
C GLY A 73 14.17 -2.47 5.38
N LEU A 74 14.21 -1.95 6.58
CA LEU A 74 13.71 -0.63 6.93
C LEU A 74 14.83 0.14 7.64
N THR A 75 15.09 1.36 7.18
CA THR A 75 15.95 2.27 7.95
C THR A 75 15.14 2.85 9.12
N ASP A 76 15.84 3.28 10.17
CA ASP A 76 15.20 3.85 11.35
C ASP A 76 14.33 5.06 11.02
N GLU A 77 14.74 5.88 10.05
CA GLU A 77 13.96 7.01 9.58
C GLU A 77 12.66 6.61 8.86
N ILE A 78 12.68 5.51 8.10
CA ILE A 78 11.49 4.98 7.43
C ILE A 78 10.56 4.37 8.47
N ARG A 79 11.11 3.60 9.44
CA ARG A 79 10.36 3.03 10.56
C ARG A 79 9.66 4.14 11.35
N ALA A 80 10.40 5.15 11.79
CA ALA A 80 9.84 6.28 12.53
C ALA A 80 8.69 6.96 11.77
N SER A 81 8.88 7.21 10.46
CA SER A 81 7.88 7.89 9.64
C SER A 81 6.66 7.02 9.32
N LEU A 82 6.82 5.71 9.22
CA LEU A 82 5.76 4.79 8.80
C LEU A 82 4.97 4.22 9.99
N LEU A 83 5.66 3.99 11.12
CA LEU A 83 5.09 3.36 12.31
C LEU A 83 4.80 4.36 13.43
N GLY A 84 5.21 5.62 13.27
CA GLY A 84 5.02 6.67 14.29
C GLY A 84 5.95 6.55 15.49
N GLU A 85 7.03 5.77 15.36
CA GLU A 85 8.01 5.59 16.42
C GLU A 85 8.96 6.79 16.49
N THR A 86 9.58 7.02 17.65
CA THR A 86 10.42 8.20 17.86
C THR A 86 11.88 7.87 17.69
N LEU A 87 12.55 8.60 16.77
CA LEU A 87 14.00 8.58 16.64
C LEU A 87 14.57 9.74 17.44
N ALA A 88 15.20 9.46 18.58
CA ALA A 88 15.82 10.44 19.47
C ALA A 88 17.34 10.28 19.45
N SER A 89 18.04 11.13 18.71
CA SER A 89 19.51 11.12 18.55
C SER A 89 20.05 9.79 18.02
N SER A 90 20.42 8.88 18.91
CA SER A 90 20.93 7.55 18.55
C SER A 90 19.99 6.42 18.98
N ASP A 91 18.92 6.75 19.69
CA ASP A 91 18.03 5.76 20.26
C ASP A 91 16.72 5.73 19.46
N TYR A 92 16.27 4.53 19.19
CA TYR A 92 15.00 4.26 18.56
C TYR A 92 14.01 3.79 19.64
N VAL A 93 12.95 4.57 19.82
CA VAL A 93 11.96 4.31 20.89
C VAL A 93 10.66 3.85 20.27
N ILE A 94 10.28 2.61 20.58
CA ILE A 94 8.95 2.07 20.27
C ILE A 94 8.01 2.54 21.37
N ASN A 95 6.98 3.27 20.99
CA ASN A 95 5.98 3.79 21.90
C ASN A 95 4.60 3.15 21.63
N SER A 96 3.64 3.45 22.49
CA SER A 96 2.26 2.94 22.37
C SER A 96 1.36 3.79 21.46
N ASP A 97 1.91 4.80 20.82
CA ASP A 97 1.13 5.70 19.99
C ASP A 97 0.65 4.98 18.71
N ALA A 98 -0.52 5.37 18.24
CA ALA A 98 -1.05 4.82 17.01
C ALA A 98 -0.18 5.23 15.82
N ALA A 99 0.08 4.29 14.93
CA ALA A 99 0.78 4.59 13.69
C ALA A 99 0.10 5.72 12.90
N PRO A 100 0.87 6.60 12.26
CA PRO A 100 0.31 7.69 11.47
C PRO A 100 -0.42 7.17 10.24
N ASP A 101 -1.41 7.94 9.78
CA ASP A 101 -2.01 7.71 8.48
C ASP A 101 -1.00 8.06 7.38
N VAL A 102 -0.79 7.17 6.43
CA VAL A 102 0.08 7.40 5.28
C VAL A 102 -0.64 7.07 3.98
N GLY A 103 -0.32 7.82 2.92
CA GLY A 103 -0.56 7.35 1.56
C GLY A 103 0.53 6.35 1.19
N PHE A 104 0.17 5.25 0.57
CA PHE A 104 1.11 4.21 0.17
C PHE A 104 0.94 3.86 -1.31
N GLY A 105 2.04 3.66 -2.02
CA GLY A 105 1.97 3.29 -3.42
C GLY A 105 3.13 2.41 -3.88
N TYR A 106 2.88 1.68 -4.96
CA TYR A 106 3.88 0.86 -5.61
C TYR A 106 3.56 0.64 -7.09
N ILE A 107 4.50 0.10 -7.84
CA ILE A 107 4.35 -0.22 -9.27
C ILE A 107 4.28 -1.73 -9.44
N ARG A 108 3.20 -2.22 -10.03
CA ARG A 108 3.12 -3.60 -10.54
C ARG A 108 3.70 -3.67 -11.95
N VAL A 109 4.52 -4.66 -12.19
CA VAL A 109 5.02 -4.98 -13.52
C VAL A 109 4.11 -6.03 -14.13
N MET A 110 3.40 -5.65 -15.19
CA MET A 110 2.43 -6.49 -15.87
C MET A 110 3.01 -7.01 -17.19
N ARG A 111 2.92 -8.30 -17.39
CA ARG A 111 3.27 -8.94 -18.66
C ARG A 111 2.00 -9.30 -19.43
N LYS A 112 1.88 -8.74 -20.62
CA LYS A 112 0.74 -8.96 -21.51
C LYS A 112 1.18 -9.78 -22.71
N THR A 113 0.54 -10.91 -22.95
CA THR A 113 0.74 -11.70 -24.17
C THR A 113 -0.43 -11.40 -25.10
N GLY A 114 -0.14 -10.80 -26.25
CA GLY A 114 -1.11 -10.54 -27.31
C GLY A 114 -1.54 -11.82 -28.02
N THR A 115 -2.58 -11.73 -28.85
CA THR A 115 -3.11 -12.84 -29.65
C THR A 115 -2.10 -13.41 -30.62
N ASN A 116 -1.11 -12.62 -31.04
CA ASN A 116 -0.04 -13.01 -31.94
C ASN A 116 1.21 -13.56 -31.24
N GLY A 117 1.12 -13.90 -29.93
CA GLY A 117 2.25 -14.36 -29.14
C GLY A 117 3.26 -13.26 -28.77
N VAL A 118 3.05 -12.02 -29.21
CA VAL A 118 3.92 -10.89 -28.85
C VAL A 118 3.74 -10.55 -27.37
N VAL A 119 4.86 -10.52 -26.67
CA VAL A 119 4.89 -10.17 -25.25
C VAL A 119 5.24 -8.70 -25.09
N SER A 120 4.39 -7.96 -24.40
CA SER A 120 4.64 -6.57 -23.99
C SER A 120 4.64 -6.45 -22.46
N THR A 121 5.39 -5.47 -21.98
CA THR A 121 5.41 -5.13 -20.54
C THR A 121 4.71 -3.79 -20.36
N SER A 122 3.85 -3.70 -19.37
CA SER A 122 3.23 -2.46 -18.90
C SER A 122 3.39 -2.32 -17.40
N TYR A 123 3.19 -1.12 -16.90
CA TYR A 123 3.44 -0.78 -15.50
C TYR A 123 2.17 -0.18 -14.93
N GLU A 124 1.65 -0.76 -13.86
CA GLU A 124 0.50 -0.22 -13.12
C GLU A 124 0.98 0.46 -11.84
N GLY A 125 0.87 1.78 -11.79
CA GLY A 125 1.05 2.52 -10.55
C GLY A 125 -0.21 2.41 -9.69
N TRP A 126 -0.07 1.99 -8.45
CA TRP A 126 -1.12 1.94 -7.44
C TRP A 126 -0.83 2.94 -6.34
N TRP A 127 -1.85 3.67 -5.90
CA TRP A 127 -1.79 4.60 -4.79
C TRP A 127 -2.98 4.41 -3.87
N PHE A 128 -2.73 4.01 -2.64
CA PHE A 128 -3.70 3.85 -1.56
C PHE A 128 -3.73 5.13 -0.74
N HIS A 129 -4.91 5.68 -0.55
CA HIS A 129 -5.06 7.02 0.00
C HIS A 129 -4.73 7.11 1.48
N LYS A 130 -5.12 6.10 2.27
CA LYS A 130 -4.98 6.15 3.72
C LYS A 130 -4.76 4.74 4.26
N VAL A 131 -3.58 4.52 4.81
CA VAL A 131 -3.15 3.23 5.39
C VAL A 131 -2.45 3.50 6.71
N LYS A 132 -2.67 2.64 7.70
CA LYS A 132 -1.88 2.58 8.94
C LYS A 132 -1.10 1.28 8.96
N PHE A 133 0.21 1.37 9.05
CA PHE A 133 1.09 0.20 9.09
C PHE A 133 1.47 -0.16 10.52
N GLY A 134 1.59 -1.48 10.76
CA GLY A 134 2.19 -2.06 11.94
C GLY A 134 3.15 -3.17 11.56
N ILE A 135 4.13 -3.46 12.42
CA ILE A 135 4.99 -4.62 12.24
C ILE A 135 4.19 -5.85 12.66
N SER A 136 3.94 -6.78 11.74
CA SER A 136 3.25 -8.02 12.04
C SER A 136 4.20 -9.11 12.54
N SER A 137 5.44 -9.14 12.04
CA SER A 137 6.48 -10.05 12.52
C SER A 137 7.87 -9.54 12.22
N GLU A 138 8.77 -9.77 13.16
CA GLU A 138 10.22 -9.54 13.02
C GLU A 138 10.94 -10.73 13.64
N GLU A 139 11.72 -11.47 12.85
CA GLU A 139 12.44 -12.65 13.32
C GLU A 139 13.93 -12.40 13.28
N THR A 140 14.61 -12.67 14.41
CA THR A 140 16.06 -12.58 14.52
C THR A 140 16.64 -13.96 14.82
N ARG A 141 17.59 -14.41 14.00
CA ARG A 141 18.34 -15.67 14.24
C ARG A 141 19.84 -15.44 14.24
N THR A 142 20.54 -16.26 14.99
CA THR A 142 22.01 -16.31 14.95
C THR A 142 22.49 -16.78 13.59
N LYS A 143 23.62 -16.17 13.15
CA LYS A 143 24.28 -16.53 11.90
C LYS A 143 24.78 -17.97 11.97
N GLU A 144 24.24 -18.80 11.09
CA GLU A 144 24.72 -20.16 10.85
C GLU A 144 25.65 -20.24 9.63
N ARG A 145 26.07 -21.45 9.26
CA ARG A 145 26.94 -21.69 8.10
C ARG A 145 26.28 -21.26 6.78
N ASN A 146 24.94 -21.34 6.70
CA ASN A 146 24.12 -20.78 5.63
C ASN A 146 23.49 -19.47 6.12
N ILE A 147 23.67 -18.38 5.35
CA ILE A 147 23.06 -17.10 5.66
C ILE A 147 21.61 -17.13 5.14
N GLU A 148 20.66 -17.14 6.07
CA GLU A 148 19.25 -16.90 5.77
C GLU A 148 18.92 -15.43 6.03
N TRP A 149 18.48 -14.74 4.99
CA TRP A 149 18.04 -13.35 5.11
C TRP A 149 16.64 -13.32 5.70
N ARG A 150 16.46 -12.53 6.75
CA ARG A 150 15.15 -12.30 7.39
C ARG A 150 14.74 -10.87 7.13
N THR A 151 13.50 -10.71 6.72
CA THR A 151 12.91 -9.43 6.35
C THR A 151 11.70 -9.14 7.22
N PRO A 152 11.49 -7.88 7.64
CA PRO A 152 10.31 -7.52 8.41
C PRO A 152 9.06 -7.61 7.52
N THR A 153 7.96 -8.04 8.11
CA THR A 153 6.64 -7.97 7.47
C THR A 153 5.81 -6.88 8.12
N LEU A 154 5.31 -5.97 7.31
CA LEU A 154 4.41 -4.90 7.71
C LEU A 154 2.99 -5.27 7.29
N SER A 155 2.04 -5.14 8.19
CA SER A 155 0.63 -5.23 7.86
C SER A 155 0.00 -3.84 7.95
N GLY A 156 -0.60 -3.39 6.86
CA GLY A 156 -1.28 -2.11 6.76
C GLY A 156 -2.78 -2.30 6.65
N VAL A 157 -3.52 -1.58 7.48
CA VAL A 157 -4.99 -1.51 7.40
C VAL A 157 -5.37 -0.19 6.78
N GLY A 158 -6.19 -0.24 5.75
CA GLY A 158 -6.61 0.93 5.00
C GLY A 158 -8.11 1.16 5.00
N ASP A 159 -8.46 2.43 5.18
CA ASP A 159 -9.82 2.92 5.17
C ASP A 159 -10.13 3.69 3.89
N GLY A 160 -11.43 3.79 3.55
CA GLY A 160 -11.90 4.67 2.50
C GLY A 160 -11.84 6.14 2.90
N VAL A 161 -11.52 7.00 1.95
CA VAL A 161 -11.55 8.45 2.11
C VAL A 161 -12.62 9.04 1.20
N SER A 162 -13.38 10.00 1.71
CA SER A 162 -14.32 10.78 0.91
C SER A 162 -13.58 12.00 0.36
N LEU A 163 -13.42 12.07 -0.96
CA LEU A 163 -12.66 13.12 -1.64
C LEU A 163 -13.54 14.16 -2.32
N ASP A 164 -14.85 13.95 -2.29
CA ASP A 164 -15.85 14.85 -2.88
C ASP A 164 -17.11 14.93 -2.01
N SER A 165 -18.00 15.85 -2.37
CA SER A 165 -19.27 16.07 -1.65
C SER A 165 -20.30 14.97 -1.82
N THR A 166 -20.05 13.93 -2.62
CA THR A 166 -20.99 12.83 -2.84
C THR A 166 -21.02 11.83 -1.69
N GLY A 167 -20.01 11.89 -0.79
CA GLY A 167 -19.85 10.96 0.33
C GLY A 167 -19.34 9.57 -0.11
N LYS A 168 -19.05 9.36 -1.39
CA LYS A 168 -18.52 8.10 -1.90
C LYS A 168 -17.10 7.89 -1.37
N LEU A 169 -16.86 6.71 -0.82
CA LEU A 169 -15.54 6.33 -0.34
C LEU A 169 -14.63 5.88 -1.49
N THR A 170 -13.43 6.43 -1.53
CA THR A 170 -12.36 6.06 -2.46
C THR A 170 -11.22 5.45 -1.65
N PHE A 171 -10.81 4.25 -1.98
CA PHE A 171 -9.77 3.51 -1.24
C PHE A 171 -8.40 3.66 -1.90
N ALA A 172 -8.37 3.48 -3.22
CA ALA A 172 -7.15 3.55 -4.00
C ALA A 172 -7.44 4.08 -5.39
N LYS A 173 -6.39 4.55 -6.05
CA LYS A 173 -6.40 4.80 -7.49
C LYS A 173 -5.24 4.07 -8.15
N HIS A 174 -5.45 3.63 -9.38
CA HIS A 174 -4.40 3.03 -10.18
C HIS A 174 -4.39 3.59 -11.59
N ARG A 175 -3.24 3.54 -12.24
CA ARG A 175 -3.07 3.96 -13.61
C ARG A 175 -2.04 3.10 -14.31
N THR A 176 -2.31 2.75 -15.58
CA THR A 176 -1.40 1.96 -16.42
C THR A 176 -0.52 2.87 -17.26
N PHE A 177 0.75 2.49 -17.38
CA PHE A 177 1.78 3.20 -18.12
C PHE A 177 2.55 2.24 -19.02
N GLU A 178 3.08 2.74 -20.11
CA GLU A 178 3.93 1.97 -21.02
C GLU A 178 5.38 1.88 -20.54
N THR A 179 5.83 2.84 -19.72
CA THR A 179 7.21 2.89 -19.21
C THR A 179 7.25 2.94 -17.69
N PHE A 180 8.30 2.34 -17.12
CA PHE A 180 8.54 2.41 -15.68
C PHE A 180 8.72 3.84 -15.18
N THR A 181 9.46 4.66 -15.91
CA THR A 181 9.72 6.06 -15.55
C THR A 181 8.44 6.88 -15.45
N ALA A 182 7.48 6.67 -16.36
CA ALA A 182 6.20 7.38 -16.31
C ALA A 182 5.38 6.98 -15.06
N ALA A 183 5.35 5.68 -14.72
CA ALA A 183 4.72 5.19 -13.50
C ALA A 183 5.40 5.73 -12.23
N GLN A 184 6.72 5.77 -12.23
CA GLN A 184 7.53 6.30 -11.14
C GLN A 184 7.26 7.78 -10.91
N ASN A 185 7.27 8.59 -11.98
CA ASN A 185 6.99 10.03 -11.90
C ASN A 185 5.57 10.32 -11.39
N TRP A 186 4.60 9.50 -11.80
CA TRP A 186 3.24 9.62 -11.29
C TRP A 186 3.16 9.36 -9.79
N LEU A 187 3.84 8.31 -9.27
CA LEU A 187 3.90 8.05 -7.84
C LEU A 187 4.66 9.13 -7.08
N LYS A 188 5.78 9.61 -7.62
CA LYS A 188 6.52 10.74 -7.03
C LYS A 188 5.65 11.97 -6.85
N THR A 189 4.89 12.32 -7.89
CA THR A 189 3.96 13.47 -7.83
C THR A 189 2.92 13.28 -6.73
N LEU A 190 2.36 12.09 -6.56
CA LEU A 190 1.36 11.79 -5.52
C LEU A 190 1.96 11.81 -4.13
N ALA A 191 3.17 11.32 -3.99
CA ALA A 191 3.89 11.26 -2.72
C ALA A 191 4.63 12.57 -2.38
N GLY A 192 4.61 13.59 -3.24
CA GLY A 192 5.34 14.84 -3.01
C GLY A 192 6.87 14.64 -2.97
N ILE A 193 7.39 13.69 -3.74
CA ILE A 193 8.83 13.41 -3.85
C ILE A 193 9.37 14.22 -5.04
N THR A 194 10.33 15.09 -4.78
CA THR A 194 11.05 15.89 -5.78
C THR A 194 12.25 15.16 -6.36
#